data_84d02d8d61848c9285e5b27bfaba3246
#
_entry.id   84d02d8d61848c9285e5b27bfaba3246
#
_cell.length_a   1.000
_cell.length_b   1.000
_cell.length_c   1.000
_cell.angle_alpha   90.00
_cell.angle_beta   90.00
_cell.angle_gamma   90.00
#
_symmetry.space_group_name_H-M   'P 1'
#
loop_
_entity.id
_entity.type
_entity.pdbx_description
1 polymer ?
#
loop_
_entity_poly.entity_id
_entity_poly.type
_entity_poly.pdbx_seq_one_letter_code
_entity_poly.pdbx_strand_id
1 'polypeptide(L)'
;MISKNKIKYIRSLELKKNRNKEGKFVAEGFKVVDDLLALQPADLIVATGEWLRGKHFGAETEVIEVTDEELKKVSFLQHPQQVLAVFRQATSGDYSINTSELSLALDGVQDPGNLGTIIRIADWFGITHIYCSQDTADVYNPKVVQATMGSIARVKVEYGDLLGLVESLPADVPVYGTLLDGDNIYQQKLENRGLIVMGNEGKGISPDLAKKVNHKLLIPNFPEGRATADSLNVAIATAITLSLIHI
;
A
#
# COMPACT_ATOMS: atom_id res chain seq x y z
N MET A 1 33.03 -5.40 -2.94
CA MET A 1 32.47 -6.78 -3.22
C MET A 1 31.54 -7.19 -2.09
N ILE A 2 30.30 -7.52 -2.41
CA ILE A 2 29.31 -7.93 -1.41
C ILE A 2 29.52 -9.39 -0.95
N SER A 3 29.48 -9.66 0.36
CA SER A 3 29.71 -11.00 0.91
C SER A 3 28.52 -11.94 0.65
N LYS A 4 28.79 -13.25 0.55
CA LYS A 4 27.73 -14.27 0.39
C LYS A 4 26.71 -14.26 1.53
N ASN A 5 27.13 -13.97 2.75
CA ASN A 5 26.23 -13.88 3.90
C ASN A 5 25.27 -12.69 3.78
N LYS A 6 25.77 -11.56 3.29
CA LYS A 6 24.96 -10.36 3.06
C LYS A 6 23.93 -10.59 1.94
N ILE A 7 24.33 -11.24 0.84
CA ILE A 7 23.40 -11.66 -0.22
C ILE A 7 22.29 -12.55 0.34
N LYS A 8 22.66 -13.59 1.13
CA LYS A 8 21.70 -14.51 1.74
C LYS A 8 20.74 -13.78 2.69
N TYR A 9 21.25 -12.84 3.48
CA TYR A 9 20.43 -12.03 4.38
C TYR A 9 19.39 -11.19 3.59
N ILE A 10 19.83 -10.40 2.60
CA ILE A 10 18.93 -9.56 1.80
C ILE A 10 17.87 -10.41 1.11
N ARG A 11 18.30 -11.49 0.41
CA ARG A 11 17.38 -12.41 -0.28
C ARG A 11 16.39 -13.09 0.68
N SER A 12 16.75 -13.30 1.93
CA SER A 12 15.85 -13.89 2.93
C SER A 12 14.65 -13.01 3.23
N LEU A 13 14.77 -11.68 3.08
CA LEU A 13 13.69 -10.72 3.30
C LEU A 13 12.58 -10.75 2.21
N GLU A 14 12.74 -11.57 1.17
CA GLU A 14 11.65 -11.90 0.24
C GLU A 14 10.48 -12.57 0.97
N LEU A 15 10.77 -13.35 2.02
CA LEU A 15 9.77 -14.10 2.77
C LEU A 15 9.16 -13.28 3.92
N LYS A 16 7.84 -13.20 4.01
CA LYS A 16 7.10 -12.47 5.07
C LYS A 16 7.57 -12.85 6.47
N LYS A 17 7.76 -14.16 6.73
CA LYS A 17 8.24 -14.65 8.05
C LYS A 17 9.56 -14.03 8.49
N ASN A 18 10.48 -13.81 7.54
CA ASN A 18 11.79 -13.23 7.84
C ASN A 18 11.70 -11.72 8.01
N ARG A 19 10.88 -11.03 7.19
CA ARG A 19 10.59 -9.60 7.38
C ARG A 19 10.01 -9.32 8.76
N ASN A 20 9.03 -10.13 9.18
CA ASN A 20 8.39 -9.97 10.50
C ASN A 20 9.37 -10.26 11.65
N LYS A 21 10.21 -11.29 11.49
CA LYS A 21 11.24 -11.63 12.49
C LYS A 21 12.27 -10.51 12.66
N GLU A 22 12.73 -9.95 11.56
CA GLU A 22 13.76 -8.90 11.55
C GLU A 22 13.16 -7.48 11.76
N GLY A 23 11.84 -7.31 11.59
CA GLY A 23 11.18 -6.00 11.58
C GLY A 23 11.65 -5.13 10.41
N LYS A 24 12.02 -5.74 9.27
CA LYS A 24 12.67 -5.04 8.14
C LYS A 24 12.07 -5.43 6.81
N PHE A 25 12.27 -4.56 5.82
CA PHE A 25 11.86 -4.80 4.43
C PHE A 25 12.87 -4.23 3.44
N VAL A 26 12.75 -4.65 2.20
CA VAL A 26 13.62 -4.21 1.10
C VAL A 26 12.88 -3.24 0.20
N ALA A 27 13.53 -2.14 -0.14
CA ALA A 27 13.11 -1.22 -1.19
C ALA A 27 14.19 -1.16 -2.28
N GLU A 28 13.76 -1.10 -3.54
CA GLU A 28 14.65 -1.05 -4.70
C GLU A 28 14.31 0.08 -5.65
N GLY A 29 15.35 0.59 -6.32
CA GLY A 29 15.25 1.69 -7.28
C GLY A 29 15.32 3.06 -6.61
N PHE A 30 15.95 3.98 -7.32
CA PHE A 30 16.30 5.30 -6.79
C PHE A 30 15.09 6.06 -6.25
N LYS A 31 13.95 6.05 -6.97
CA LYS A 31 12.76 6.79 -6.54
C LYS A 31 12.21 6.30 -5.20
N VAL A 32 12.01 4.98 -5.04
CA VAL A 32 11.46 4.41 -3.80
C VAL A 32 12.42 4.59 -2.64
N VAL A 33 13.72 4.38 -2.88
CA VAL A 33 14.76 4.49 -1.86
C VAL A 33 14.96 5.95 -1.44
N ASP A 34 15.02 6.89 -2.38
CA ASP A 34 15.19 8.31 -2.06
C ASP A 34 13.98 8.86 -1.28
N ASP A 35 12.74 8.49 -1.66
CA ASP A 35 11.52 8.89 -0.93
C ASP A 35 11.53 8.37 0.51
N LEU A 36 11.95 7.11 0.73
CA LEU A 36 12.05 6.53 2.08
C LEU A 36 13.18 7.15 2.90
N LEU A 37 14.35 7.41 2.30
CA LEU A 37 15.49 8.04 2.97
C LEU A 37 15.19 9.47 3.43
N ALA A 38 14.25 10.16 2.78
CA ALA A 38 13.80 11.47 3.21
C ALA A 38 13.04 11.44 4.55
N LEU A 39 12.52 10.27 4.98
CA LEU A 39 11.71 10.11 6.19
C LEU A 39 12.37 9.26 7.27
N GLN A 40 13.20 8.30 6.91
CA GLN A 40 13.88 7.43 7.87
C GLN A 40 15.23 6.94 7.34
N PRO A 41 16.21 6.69 8.21
CA PRO A 41 17.48 6.09 7.80
C PRO A 41 17.26 4.63 7.34
N ALA A 42 18.08 4.20 6.40
CA ALA A 42 18.19 2.78 6.07
C ALA A 42 19.19 2.09 7.02
N ASP A 43 18.93 0.84 7.37
CA ASP A 43 19.91 0.02 8.09
C ASP A 43 21.06 -0.44 7.16
N LEU A 44 20.75 -0.66 5.87
CA LEU A 44 21.70 -1.10 4.86
C LEU A 44 21.36 -0.49 3.51
N ILE A 45 22.39 0.02 2.82
CA ILE A 45 22.30 0.46 1.42
C ILE A 45 23.31 -0.37 0.61
N VAL A 46 22.84 -0.95 -0.50
CA VAL A 46 23.66 -1.63 -1.51
C VAL A 46 23.44 -0.91 -2.82
N ALA A 47 24.46 -0.23 -3.32
CA ALA A 47 24.28 0.64 -4.49
C ALA A 47 25.54 0.74 -5.35
N THR A 48 25.35 1.17 -6.60
CA THR A 48 26.44 1.48 -7.50
C THR A 48 27.12 2.80 -7.14
N GLY A 49 28.39 2.95 -7.47
CA GLY A 49 29.13 4.20 -7.25
C GLY A 49 28.49 5.41 -7.93
N GLU A 50 27.75 5.19 -9.02
CA GLU A 50 27.00 6.25 -9.70
C GLU A 50 25.92 6.83 -8.81
N TRP A 51 25.09 5.99 -8.17
CA TRP A 51 24.03 6.44 -7.27
C TRP A 51 24.56 7.03 -5.97
N LEU A 52 25.69 6.50 -5.46
CA LEU A 52 26.31 6.97 -4.20
C LEU A 52 26.99 8.34 -4.34
N ARG A 53 27.27 8.81 -5.56
CA ARG A 53 28.03 10.04 -5.79
C ARG A 53 27.36 11.26 -5.15
N GLY A 54 28.06 11.92 -4.23
CA GLY A 54 27.58 13.11 -3.54
C GLY A 54 26.53 12.87 -2.46
N LYS A 55 26.22 11.61 -2.14
CA LYS A 55 25.30 11.26 -1.06
C LYS A 55 26.08 10.99 0.25
N HIS A 56 25.49 11.40 1.37
CA HIS A 56 26.01 11.19 2.70
C HIS A 56 24.94 10.51 3.57
N PHE A 57 25.35 9.54 4.36
CA PHE A 57 24.46 8.75 5.22
C PHE A 57 24.93 8.84 6.66
N GLY A 58 24.00 8.67 7.62
CA GLY A 58 24.33 8.62 9.05
C GLY A 58 25.21 7.42 9.41
N ALA A 59 25.87 7.49 10.54
CA ALA A 59 26.78 6.43 11.01
C ALA A 59 26.06 5.09 11.28
N GLU A 60 24.75 5.12 11.46
CA GLU A 60 23.90 3.94 11.66
C GLU A 60 23.60 3.17 10.36
N THR A 61 23.85 3.77 9.20
CA THR A 61 23.58 3.16 7.90
C THR A 61 24.83 2.45 7.37
N GLU A 62 24.75 1.14 7.21
CA GLU A 62 25.79 0.36 6.51
C GLU A 62 25.68 0.60 5.01
N VAL A 63 26.75 1.04 4.35
CA VAL A 63 26.80 1.29 2.91
C VAL A 63 27.77 0.33 2.23
N ILE A 64 27.30 -0.40 1.21
CA ILE A 64 28.09 -1.32 0.40
C ILE A 64 28.04 -0.87 -1.06
N GLU A 65 29.18 -0.38 -1.54
CA GLU A 65 29.34 -0.10 -2.98
C GLU A 65 29.52 -1.41 -3.74
N VAL A 66 28.79 -1.56 -4.86
CA VAL A 66 28.77 -2.78 -5.69
C VAL A 66 28.78 -2.43 -7.19
N THR A 67 29.13 -3.43 -8.01
CA THR A 67 28.93 -3.37 -9.46
C THR A 67 27.48 -3.74 -9.80
N ASP A 68 27.05 -3.49 -11.07
CA ASP A 68 25.73 -3.90 -11.55
C ASP A 68 25.54 -5.42 -11.48
N GLU A 69 26.60 -6.21 -11.76
CA GLU A 69 26.55 -7.67 -11.66
C GLU A 69 26.38 -8.15 -10.21
N GLU A 70 26.96 -7.43 -9.25
CA GLU A 70 26.80 -7.71 -7.82
C GLU A 70 25.41 -7.32 -7.34
N LEU A 71 24.90 -6.16 -7.80
CA LEU A 71 23.54 -5.70 -7.48
C LEU A 71 22.48 -6.69 -7.98
N LYS A 72 22.65 -7.25 -9.18
CA LYS A 72 21.76 -8.31 -9.72
C LYS A 72 21.64 -9.52 -8.82
N LYS A 73 22.69 -9.87 -8.04
CA LYS A 73 22.65 -11.04 -7.14
C LYS A 73 21.75 -10.84 -5.92
N VAL A 74 21.52 -9.62 -5.49
CA VAL A 74 20.70 -9.28 -4.33
C VAL A 74 19.31 -8.78 -4.69
N SER A 75 19.14 -8.23 -5.89
CA SER A 75 17.90 -7.63 -6.36
C SER A 75 16.78 -8.65 -6.54
N PHE A 76 15.53 -8.24 -6.25
CA PHE A 76 14.29 -8.96 -6.59
C PHE A 76 13.74 -8.56 -7.97
N LEU A 77 14.31 -7.51 -8.59
CA LEU A 77 13.90 -7.01 -9.91
C LEU A 77 14.64 -7.74 -11.04
N GLN A 78 13.96 -7.93 -12.16
CA GLN A 78 14.60 -8.44 -13.39
C GLN A 78 15.65 -7.45 -13.93
N HIS A 79 15.38 -6.14 -13.80
CA HIS A 79 16.25 -5.05 -14.20
C HIS A 79 16.53 -4.14 -12.99
N PRO A 80 17.55 -4.44 -12.17
CA PRO A 80 17.93 -3.63 -11.01
C PRO A 80 18.23 -2.18 -11.38
N GLN A 81 17.89 -1.25 -10.51
CA GLN A 81 18.06 0.18 -10.74
C GLN A 81 19.00 0.78 -9.69
N GLN A 82 20.29 0.63 -9.88
CA GLN A 82 21.39 1.29 -9.17
C GLN A 82 21.42 1.15 -7.63
N VAL A 83 20.29 0.96 -6.95
CA VAL A 83 20.22 0.90 -5.48
C VAL A 83 19.16 -0.07 -4.97
N LEU A 84 19.53 -0.76 -3.91
CA LEU A 84 18.66 -1.54 -3.01
C LEU A 84 18.97 -1.11 -1.59
N ALA A 85 17.94 -0.92 -0.77
CA ALA A 85 18.12 -0.59 0.65
C ALA A 85 17.19 -1.41 1.55
N VAL A 86 17.64 -1.63 2.79
CA VAL A 86 16.89 -2.31 3.85
C VAL A 86 16.46 -1.26 4.86
N PHE A 87 15.15 -1.15 5.06
CA PHE A 87 14.52 -0.24 6.00
C PHE A 87 13.82 -1.00 7.13
N ARG A 88 13.56 -0.32 8.23
CA ARG A 88 12.71 -0.84 9.32
C ARG A 88 11.25 -0.72 8.94
N GLN A 89 10.48 -1.73 9.33
CA GLN A 89 9.02 -1.65 9.24
C GLN A 89 8.51 -0.59 10.24
N ALA A 90 7.43 0.09 9.88
CA ALA A 90 6.74 0.96 10.82
C ALA A 90 6.22 0.13 12.01
N THR A 91 6.34 0.68 13.20
CA THR A 91 5.69 0.08 14.39
C THR A 91 4.20 0.28 14.28
N SER A 92 3.42 -0.77 14.62
CA SER A 92 1.97 -0.66 14.73
C SER A 92 1.61 0.44 15.73
N GLY A 93 0.79 1.39 15.29
CA GLY A 93 0.21 2.41 16.15
C GLY A 93 -1.13 1.96 16.74
N ASP A 94 -1.86 2.89 17.32
CA ASP A 94 -3.24 2.67 17.71
C ASP A 94 -4.08 2.48 16.45
N TYR A 95 -4.74 1.32 16.34
CA TYR A 95 -5.63 0.98 15.21
C TYR A 95 -6.95 1.74 15.37
N SER A 96 -6.91 3.05 15.10
CA SER A 96 -8.03 3.97 15.28
C SER A 96 -8.12 4.96 14.13
N ILE A 97 -9.34 5.35 13.76
CA ILE A 97 -9.62 6.26 12.65
C ILE A 97 -9.73 7.70 13.14
N ASN A 98 -9.07 8.62 12.44
CA ASN A 98 -9.39 10.04 12.56
C ASN A 98 -10.66 10.33 11.75
N THR A 99 -11.79 10.49 12.44
CA THR A 99 -13.12 10.67 11.83
C THR A 99 -13.30 12.01 11.09
N SER A 100 -12.38 12.95 11.25
CA SER A 100 -12.38 14.24 10.54
C SER A 100 -11.70 14.17 9.18
N GLU A 101 -11.01 13.07 8.88
CA GLU A 101 -10.30 12.83 7.63
C GLU A 101 -10.92 11.66 6.85
N LEU A 102 -10.62 11.59 5.56
CA LEU A 102 -10.99 10.46 4.72
C LEU A 102 -9.90 9.40 4.79
N SER A 103 -10.29 8.14 5.02
CA SER A 103 -9.40 6.98 5.07
C SER A 103 -9.92 5.87 4.17
N LEU A 104 -9.05 4.90 3.83
CA LEU A 104 -9.44 3.69 3.12
C LEU A 104 -9.44 2.47 4.03
N ALA A 105 -10.36 1.54 3.80
CA ALA A 105 -10.34 0.20 4.35
C ALA A 105 -10.30 -0.82 3.21
N LEU A 106 -9.36 -1.77 3.28
CA LEU A 106 -9.16 -2.81 2.27
C LEU A 106 -9.50 -4.17 2.88
N ASP A 107 -10.62 -4.73 2.44
CA ASP A 107 -11.15 -6.00 2.91
C ASP A 107 -10.73 -7.13 1.97
N GLY A 108 -9.58 -7.75 2.26
CA GLY A 108 -9.07 -8.90 1.52
C GLY A 108 -8.53 -8.57 0.14
N VAL A 109 -7.95 -7.41 -0.10
CA VAL A 109 -7.25 -7.10 -1.36
C VAL A 109 -5.96 -7.91 -1.42
N GLN A 110 -5.96 -9.01 -2.19
CA GLN A 110 -4.88 -10.01 -2.16
C GLN A 110 -3.79 -9.81 -3.22
N ASP A 111 -4.09 -9.12 -4.32
CA ASP A 111 -3.09 -8.87 -5.36
C ASP A 111 -2.10 -7.78 -4.93
N PRO A 112 -0.78 -8.09 -4.91
CA PRO A 112 0.26 -7.12 -4.53
C PRO A 112 0.31 -5.88 -5.43
N GLY A 113 0.00 -6.03 -6.71
CA GLY A 113 -0.02 -4.92 -7.66
C GLY A 113 -1.18 -3.97 -7.38
N ASN A 114 -2.36 -4.52 -7.06
CA ASN A 114 -3.52 -3.73 -6.67
C ASN A 114 -3.25 -2.95 -5.37
N LEU A 115 -2.74 -3.62 -4.33
CA LEU A 115 -2.41 -2.94 -3.07
C LEU A 115 -1.42 -1.78 -3.30
N GLY A 116 -0.33 -2.03 -4.02
CA GLY A 116 0.67 -0.99 -4.31
C GLY A 116 0.09 0.17 -5.14
N THR A 117 -0.79 -0.13 -6.09
CA THR A 117 -1.49 0.88 -6.90
C THR A 117 -2.47 1.69 -6.04
N ILE A 118 -3.22 1.05 -5.14
CA ILE A 118 -4.12 1.73 -4.21
C ILE A 118 -3.34 2.67 -3.28
N ILE A 119 -2.19 2.26 -2.78
CA ILE A 119 -1.32 3.13 -1.96
C ILE A 119 -0.88 4.38 -2.75
N ARG A 120 -0.55 4.25 -4.05
CA ARG A 120 -0.25 5.41 -4.90
C ARG A 120 -1.45 6.33 -5.13
N ILE A 121 -2.63 5.74 -5.33
CA ILE A 121 -3.86 6.49 -5.50
C ILE A 121 -4.20 7.24 -4.21
N ALA A 122 -4.06 6.58 -3.06
CA ALA A 122 -4.22 7.19 -1.74
C ALA A 122 -3.32 8.42 -1.56
N ASP A 123 -2.01 8.26 -1.81
CA ASP A 123 -1.03 9.35 -1.76
C ASP A 123 -1.41 10.51 -2.70
N TRP A 124 -1.84 10.20 -3.93
CA TRP A 124 -2.25 11.20 -4.92
C TRP A 124 -3.44 12.04 -4.47
N PHE A 125 -4.40 11.43 -3.78
CA PHE A 125 -5.60 12.10 -3.27
C PHE A 125 -5.49 12.54 -1.81
N GLY A 126 -4.28 12.55 -1.22
CA GLY A 126 -4.05 13.05 0.15
C GLY A 126 -4.58 12.13 1.26
N ILE A 127 -4.86 10.87 0.96
CA ILE A 127 -5.22 9.86 1.96
C ILE A 127 -3.95 9.38 2.65
N THR A 128 -3.86 9.61 3.95
CA THR A 128 -2.67 9.28 4.74
C THR A 128 -2.73 7.91 5.42
N HIS A 129 -3.94 7.32 5.56
CA HIS A 129 -4.16 6.06 6.27
C HIS A 129 -4.96 5.06 5.45
N ILE A 130 -4.48 3.83 5.43
CA ILE A 130 -5.15 2.65 4.87
C ILE A 130 -5.22 1.58 5.95
N TYR A 131 -6.43 1.11 6.25
CA TYR A 131 -6.70 0.01 7.19
C TYR A 131 -6.95 -1.26 6.39
N CYS A 132 -6.24 -2.32 6.71
CA CYS A 132 -6.31 -3.59 5.98
C CYS A 132 -6.80 -4.72 6.89
N SER A 133 -7.62 -5.61 6.35
CA SER A 133 -7.88 -6.91 6.96
C SER A 133 -6.60 -7.78 6.97
N GLN A 134 -6.55 -8.79 7.84
CA GLN A 134 -5.36 -9.65 8.01
C GLN A 134 -5.01 -10.47 6.75
N ASP A 135 -5.97 -10.72 5.88
CA ASP A 135 -5.82 -11.46 4.63
C ASP A 135 -5.50 -10.57 3.42
N THR A 136 -5.45 -9.25 3.60
CA THR A 136 -4.93 -8.32 2.60
C THR A 136 -3.42 -8.57 2.39
N ALA A 137 -2.95 -8.35 1.16
CA ALA A 137 -1.54 -8.50 0.80
C ALA A 137 -0.61 -7.71 1.74
N ASP A 138 0.56 -8.25 2.01
CA ASP A 138 1.54 -7.61 2.90
C ASP A 138 2.18 -6.39 2.24
N VAL A 139 2.01 -5.22 2.84
CA VAL A 139 2.55 -3.93 2.34
C VAL A 139 4.07 -3.97 2.12
N TYR A 140 4.79 -4.75 2.94
CA TYR A 140 6.24 -4.91 2.84
C TYR A 140 6.69 -6.01 1.87
N ASN A 141 5.77 -6.67 1.17
CA ASN A 141 6.12 -7.56 0.07
C ASN A 141 6.90 -6.76 -1.00
N PRO A 142 8.05 -7.23 -1.50
CA PRO A 142 8.85 -6.49 -2.49
C PRO A 142 8.07 -6.04 -3.73
N LYS A 143 7.08 -6.84 -4.18
CA LYS A 143 6.20 -6.45 -5.30
C LYS A 143 5.28 -5.29 -4.95
N VAL A 144 4.74 -5.25 -3.71
CA VAL A 144 3.92 -4.13 -3.24
C VAL A 144 4.79 -2.89 -3.13
N VAL A 145 5.92 -2.97 -2.42
CA VAL A 145 6.85 -1.84 -2.23
C VAL A 145 7.21 -1.22 -3.58
N GLN A 146 7.54 -2.04 -4.58
CA GLN A 146 7.86 -1.58 -5.92
C GLN A 146 6.66 -0.90 -6.61
N ALA A 147 5.46 -1.48 -6.48
CA ALA A 147 4.25 -0.94 -7.12
C ALA A 147 3.80 0.40 -6.52
N THR A 148 4.19 0.71 -5.28
CA THR A 148 3.89 2.01 -4.65
C THR A 148 4.63 3.18 -5.29
N MET A 149 5.72 2.94 -6.00
CA MET A 149 6.56 3.98 -6.61
C MET A 149 7.00 5.09 -5.63
N GLY A 150 7.23 4.71 -4.35
CA GLY A 150 7.64 5.62 -3.27
C GLY A 150 6.50 6.10 -2.35
N SER A 151 5.24 5.94 -2.74
CA SER A 151 4.10 6.38 -1.91
C SER A 151 4.00 5.66 -0.55
N ILE A 152 4.59 4.46 -0.41
CA ILE A 152 4.73 3.76 0.88
C ILE A 152 5.41 4.61 1.97
N ALA A 153 6.18 5.60 1.59
CA ALA A 153 6.84 6.53 2.50
C ALA A 153 5.86 7.52 3.16
N ARG A 154 4.71 7.80 2.53
CA ARG A 154 3.75 8.85 2.94
C ARG A 154 2.40 8.31 3.41
N VAL A 155 2.05 7.09 3.02
CA VAL A 155 0.77 6.46 3.36
C VAL A 155 1.01 5.36 4.39
N LYS A 156 0.40 5.51 5.56
CA LYS A 156 0.44 4.51 6.62
C LYS A 156 -0.53 3.38 6.31
N VAL A 157 -0.04 2.14 6.36
CA VAL A 157 -0.86 0.94 6.14
C VAL A 157 -0.86 0.11 7.42
N GLU A 158 -2.02 -0.12 7.99
CA GLU A 158 -2.22 -0.84 9.25
C GLU A 158 -3.11 -2.06 9.05
N TYR A 159 -2.82 -3.14 9.76
CA TYR A 159 -3.56 -4.40 9.68
C TYR A 159 -4.26 -4.70 10.99
N GLY A 160 -5.57 -5.02 10.91
CA GLY A 160 -6.35 -5.29 12.10
C GLY A 160 -7.72 -5.88 11.80
N ASP A 161 -8.60 -5.79 12.79
CA ASP A 161 -10.00 -6.17 12.69
C ASP A 161 -10.81 -5.00 12.11
N LEU A 162 -11.10 -5.07 10.81
CA LEU A 162 -11.88 -4.04 10.11
C LEU A 162 -13.32 -3.97 10.62
N LEU A 163 -13.93 -5.10 11.00
CA LEU A 163 -15.30 -5.08 11.51
C LEU A 163 -15.37 -4.35 12.83
N GLY A 164 -14.51 -4.69 13.79
CA GLY A 164 -14.41 -4.01 15.07
C GLY A 164 -14.07 -2.52 14.92
N LEU A 165 -13.20 -2.18 13.94
CA LEU A 165 -12.87 -0.78 13.64
C LEU A 165 -14.11 0.01 13.19
N VAL A 166 -14.90 -0.53 12.25
CA VAL A 166 -16.11 0.12 11.75
C VAL A 166 -17.19 0.21 12.84
N GLU A 167 -17.34 -0.83 13.67
CA GLU A 167 -18.28 -0.84 14.79
C GLU A 167 -17.95 0.19 15.88
N SER A 168 -16.69 0.58 15.98
CA SER A 168 -16.25 1.62 16.93
C SER A 168 -16.52 3.05 16.45
N LEU A 169 -16.90 3.26 15.19
CA LEU A 169 -17.14 4.58 14.64
C LEU A 169 -18.45 5.19 15.17
N PRO A 170 -18.48 6.51 15.44
CA PRO A 170 -19.72 7.22 15.68
C PRO A 170 -20.72 7.09 14.54
N ALA A 171 -22.02 7.06 14.85
CA ALA A 171 -23.08 6.82 13.86
C ALA A 171 -23.17 7.88 12.74
N ASP A 172 -22.67 9.08 12.97
CA ASP A 172 -22.62 10.18 12.01
C ASP A 172 -21.41 10.14 11.09
N VAL A 173 -20.48 9.19 11.27
CA VAL A 173 -19.32 9.04 10.39
C VAL A 173 -19.72 8.26 9.14
N PRO A 174 -19.50 8.83 7.93
CA PRO A 174 -19.79 8.12 6.70
C PRO A 174 -18.88 6.89 6.52
N VAL A 175 -19.50 5.74 6.27
CA VAL A 175 -18.83 4.51 5.86
C VAL A 175 -19.34 4.14 4.48
N TYR A 176 -18.56 4.48 3.46
CA TYR A 176 -18.84 4.19 2.06
C TYR A 176 -18.37 2.79 1.71
N GLY A 177 -19.15 2.03 0.96
CA GLY A 177 -18.73 0.74 0.42
C GLY A 177 -19.07 0.61 -1.05
N THR A 178 -18.13 0.17 -1.87
CA THR A 178 -18.40 -0.09 -3.29
C THR A 178 -19.05 -1.46 -3.46
N LEU A 179 -20.34 -1.47 -3.81
CA LEU A 179 -21.20 -2.66 -3.87
C LEU A 179 -22.04 -2.63 -5.14
N LEU A 180 -22.38 -3.82 -5.67
CA LEU A 180 -23.22 -3.94 -6.89
C LEU A 180 -24.69 -3.56 -6.66
N ASP A 181 -25.15 -3.62 -5.41
CA ASP A 181 -26.49 -3.22 -4.98
C ASP A 181 -26.52 -1.78 -4.41
N GLY A 182 -25.53 -0.98 -4.73
CA GLY A 182 -25.43 0.40 -4.28
C GLY A 182 -26.13 1.41 -5.20
N ASP A 183 -26.16 2.66 -4.74
CA ASP A 183 -26.66 3.78 -5.50
C ASP A 183 -25.59 4.31 -6.48
N ASN A 184 -26.01 4.83 -7.63
CA ASN A 184 -25.10 5.39 -8.63
C ASN A 184 -24.23 6.49 -8.02
N ILE A 185 -22.92 6.24 -7.95
CA ILE A 185 -21.94 7.11 -7.30
C ILE A 185 -21.92 8.53 -7.86
N TYR A 186 -22.23 8.70 -9.18
CA TYR A 186 -22.25 10.00 -9.85
C TYR A 186 -23.46 10.88 -9.46
N GLN A 187 -24.41 10.32 -8.72
CA GLN A 187 -25.60 11.01 -8.23
C GLN A 187 -25.57 11.21 -6.71
N GLN A 188 -24.51 10.74 -6.05
CA GLN A 188 -24.34 10.87 -4.60
C GLN A 188 -23.51 12.10 -4.26
N LYS A 189 -23.86 12.75 -3.12
CA LYS A 189 -22.99 13.75 -2.51
C LYS A 189 -22.11 13.08 -1.48
N LEU A 190 -20.84 12.95 -1.81
CA LEU A 190 -19.85 12.33 -0.93
C LEU A 190 -19.17 13.39 -0.06
N GLU A 191 -18.86 13.03 1.19
CA GLU A 191 -18.11 13.89 2.12
C GLU A 191 -16.61 13.55 2.03
N ASN A 192 -15.75 14.53 2.30
CA ASN A 192 -14.30 14.35 2.33
C ASN A 192 -13.79 13.85 3.70
N ARG A 193 -14.64 13.14 4.45
CA ARG A 193 -14.32 12.50 5.74
C ARG A 193 -14.94 11.11 5.83
N GLY A 194 -14.47 10.31 6.77
CA GLY A 194 -15.00 8.97 7.01
C GLY A 194 -14.17 7.86 6.40
N LEU A 195 -14.79 6.75 6.07
CA LEU A 195 -14.10 5.54 5.63
C LEU A 195 -14.67 5.02 4.30
N ILE A 196 -13.80 4.77 3.33
CA ILE A 196 -14.18 4.08 2.08
C ILE A 196 -13.70 2.64 2.17
N VAL A 197 -14.63 1.70 2.09
CA VAL A 197 -14.36 0.26 2.11
C VAL A 197 -14.30 -0.27 0.68
N MET A 198 -13.17 -0.88 0.35
CA MET A 198 -12.92 -1.58 -0.91
C MET A 198 -12.78 -3.07 -0.63
N GLY A 199 -13.49 -3.89 -1.36
CA GLY A 199 -13.52 -5.34 -1.15
C GLY A 199 -12.51 -6.12 -1.98
N ASN A 200 -12.46 -7.43 -1.72
CA ASN A 200 -11.69 -8.42 -2.49
C ASN A 200 -12.12 -8.44 -3.96
N GLU A 201 -11.18 -8.68 -4.86
CA GLU A 201 -11.39 -8.65 -6.33
C GLU A 201 -12.42 -9.67 -6.81
N GLY A 202 -12.54 -10.82 -6.16
CA GLY A 202 -13.47 -11.89 -6.55
C GLY A 202 -14.70 -12.02 -5.65
N LYS A 203 -14.60 -11.61 -4.37
CA LYS A 203 -15.66 -11.81 -3.37
C LYS A 203 -16.36 -10.52 -2.95
N GLY A 204 -15.79 -9.36 -3.32
CA GLY A 204 -16.29 -8.07 -2.84
C GLY A 204 -16.01 -7.84 -1.35
N ILE A 205 -16.78 -6.94 -0.74
CA ILE A 205 -16.74 -6.67 0.70
C ILE A 205 -17.38 -7.85 1.46
N SER A 206 -16.75 -8.29 2.55
CA SER A 206 -17.27 -9.38 3.38
C SER A 206 -18.69 -9.08 3.89
N PRO A 207 -19.58 -10.10 4.00
CA PRO A 207 -20.99 -9.87 4.31
C PRO A 207 -21.23 -9.12 5.63
N ASP A 208 -20.40 -9.36 6.65
CA ASP A 208 -20.59 -8.70 7.94
C ASP A 208 -20.14 -7.24 7.91
N LEU A 209 -19.06 -6.94 7.17
CA LEU A 209 -18.61 -5.57 6.96
C LEU A 209 -19.58 -4.80 6.04
N ALA A 210 -20.15 -5.44 5.01
CA ALA A 210 -21.14 -4.85 4.10
C ALA A 210 -22.42 -4.41 4.82
N LYS A 211 -22.83 -5.10 5.92
CA LYS A 211 -23.97 -4.70 6.78
C LYS A 211 -23.70 -3.42 7.56
N LYS A 212 -22.44 -3.06 7.77
CA LYS A 212 -22.04 -1.87 8.52
C LYS A 212 -21.79 -0.65 7.63
N VAL A 213 -21.72 -0.86 6.31
CA VAL A 213 -21.68 0.22 5.34
C VAL A 213 -23.00 1.00 5.39
N ASN A 214 -22.93 2.32 5.64
CA ASN A 214 -24.12 3.17 5.71
C ASN A 214 -24.37 3.94 4.40
N HIS A 215 -23.39 3.96 3.47
CA HIS A 215 -23.51 4.52 2.14
C HIS A 215 -22.99 3.52 1.11
N LYS A 216 -23.90 2.78 0.45
CA LYS A 216 -23.56 1.85 -0.62
C LYS A 216 -23.40 2.58 -1.94
N LEU A 217 -22.27 2.42 -2.60
CA LEU A 217 -21.93 3.11 -3.86
C LEU A 217 -21.80 2.10 -5.00
N LEU A 218 -22.43 2.39 -6.14
CA LEU A 218 -22.28 1.65 -7.38
C LEU A 218 -21.58 2.52 -8.43
N ILE A 219 -20.50 2.01 -9.00
CA ILE A 219 -19.94 2.55 -10.24
C ILE A 219 -20.68 1.85 -11.39
N PRO A 220 -21.61 2.53 -12.08
CA PRO A 220 -22.46 1.89 -13.08
C PRO A 220 -21.66 1.54 -14.34
N ASN A 221 -22.04 0.44 -15.00
CA ASN A 221 -21.57 0.13 -16.35
C ASN A 221 -22.33 0.97 -17.40
N PHE A 222 -21.81 1.05 -18.62
CA PHE A 222 -22.44 1.77 -19.71
C PHE A 222 -22.43 0.95 -21.01
N PRO A 223 -23.55 0.95 -21.78
CA PRO A 223 -24.87 1.41 -21.36
C PRO A 223 -25.47 0.51 -20.28
N GLU A 224 -26.37 1.07 -19.47
CA GLU A 224 -27.01 0.33 -18.38
C GLU A 224 -27.70 -0.95 -18.87
N GLY A 225 -27.61 -2.03 -18.12
CA GLY A 225 -28.17 -3.34 -18.46
C GLY A 225 -27.41 -4.14 -19.52
N ARG A 226 -26.29 -3.63 -20.05
CA ARG A 226 -25.44 -4.39 -20.97
C ARG A 226 -24.69 -5.49 -20.22
N ALA A 227 -24.59 -6.69 -20.83
CA ALA A 227 -23.65 -7.71 -20.34
C ALA A 227 -22.20 -7.20 -20.42
N THR A 228 -21.49 -7.22 -19.32
CA THR A 228 -20.12 -6.72 -19.16
C THR A 228 -19.34 -7.61 -18.18
N ALA A 229 -18.11 -7.25 -17.84
CA ALA A 229 -17.38 -7.89 -16.76
C ALA A 229 -18.13 -7.73 -15.42
N ASP A 230 -18.02 -8.74 -14.55
CA ASP A 230 -18.74 -8.77 -13.27
C ASP A 230 -18.31 -7.68 -12.29
N SER A 231 -17.07 -7.17 -12.43
CA SER A 231 -16.51 -6.12 -11.57
C SER A 231 -15.42 -5.33 -12.28
N LEU A 232 -15.14 -4.12 -11.77
CA LEU A 232 -13.94 -3.37 -12.10
C LEU A 232 -12.76 -3.85 -11.25
N ASN A 233 -11.54 -3.66 -11.75
CA ASN A 233 -10.34 -3.79 -10.94
C ASN A 233 -10.43 -2.88 -9.70
N VAL A 234 -10.10 -3.40 -8.52
CA VAL A 234 -10.29 -2.70 -7.23
C VAL A 234 -9.49 -1.39 -7.16
N ALA A 235 -8.29 -1.33 -7.71
CA ALA A 235 -7.50 -0.09 -7.72
C ALA A 235 -8.14 0.97 -8.64
N ILE A 236 -8.71 0.56 -9.77
CA ILE A 236 -9.45 1.47 -10.68
C ILE A 236 -10.72 1.98 -9.99
N ALA A 237 -11.49 1.10 -9.34
CA ALA A 237 -12.68 1.50 -8.58
C ALA A 237 -12.33 2.49 -7.46
N THR A 238 -11.21 2.26 -6.76
CA THR A 238 -10.69 3.20 -5.74
C THR A 238 -10.38 4.56 -6.33
N ALA A 239 -9.71 4.61 -7.49
CA ALA A 239 -9.37 5.87 -8.15
C ALA A 239 -10.61 6.67 -8.56
N ILE A 240 -11.64 6.00 -9.13
CA ILE A 240 -12.90 6.64 -9.51
C ILE A 240 -13.60 7.21 -8.28
N THR A 241 -13.72 6.42 -7.21
CA THR A 241 -14.38 6.83 -5.97
C THR A 241 -13.69 8.05 -5.34
N LEU A 242 -12.35 8.02 -5.19
CA LEU A 242 -11.60 9.12 -4.62
C LEU A 242 -11.63 10.38 -5.49
N SER A 243 -11.58 10.22 -6.81
CA SER A 243 -11.69 11.36 -7.74
C SER A 243 -13.03 12.11 -7.57
N LEU A 244 -14.12 11.39 -7.37
CA LEU A 244 -15.45 12.02 -7.23
C LEU A 244 -15.63 12.74 -5.89
N ILE A 245 -14.97 12.27 -4.81
CA ILE A 245 -15.04 12.94 -3.51
C ILE A 245 -14.33 14.30 -3.55
N HIS A 246 -13.34 14.47 -4.43
CA HIS A 246 -12.50 15.67 -4.50
C HIS A 246 -12.96 16.67 -5.60
N ILE A 247 -14.06 16.37 -6.30
CA ILE A 247 -14.70 17.28 -7.27
C ILE A 247 -15.88 17.99 -6.63
#